data_42ada3fd2d9212b092a6086bde062349
#
_entry.id   42ada3fd2d9212b092a6086bde062349
#
_cell.length_a   1.000
_cell.length_b   1.000
_cell.length_c   1.000
_cell.angle_alpha   90.00
_cell.angle_beta   90.00
_cell.angle_gamma   90.00
#
_symmetry.space_group_name_H-M   'P 1'
#
loop_
_entity.id
_entity.type
_entity.pdbx_description
1 polymer ?
#
loop_
_entity_poly.entity_id
_entity_poly.type
_entity_poly.pdbx_seq_one_letter_code
_entity_poly.pdbx_strand_id
1 'polypeptide(L)'
;MEQSINLLKAVPLNVNPADYLDNQKQLFETIPVFPFLDEQTILMEIDSAIDTVLLKEEIKQIHQIAEREESIIQDKNYIISLVDWHSYPEIIRLLTIIREWAFRNEGGGVGDYDTDEFDALPEMKQLMILNSDFENPIQCIIGGYRYMEHTATSYQNGPIGAHFEFSENWSKQKWIELGRSFINPYYKERERKESFDYVLHGLGYIYAKNPQYKGYFGKVTLYKIYETQKADQFFLAVAKNYFKENPDLWVSPDEKVHEGKLTEQQASILDRDVFKGLFLLLRKQFKINIVPIMAVYNRMVDLDKMHYFGAFRHKAFGDTTEVGIAIAFDDIYPIIKEKFANQYK
;
A
#
# COMPACT_ATOMS: atom_id res chain seq x y z
N MET A 1 -18.06 -12.04 -7.48
CA MET A 1 -17.89 -11.14 -6.29
C MET A 1 -17.81 -11.92 -4.98
N GLU A 2 -18.76 -12.75 -4.62
CA GLU A 2 -18.67 -13.66 -3.45
C GLU A 2 -17.45 -14.58 -3.47
N GLN A 3 -17.00 -15.05 -4.65
CA GLN A 3 -15.80 -15.90 -4.76
C GLN A 3 -14.51 -15.16 -4.47
N SER A 4 -14.38 -13.87 -4.84
CA SER A 4 -13.18 -13.08 -4.53
C SER A 4 -13.11 -12.67 -3.04
N ILE A 5 -14.27 -12.41 -2.43
CA ILE A 5 -14.41 -12.14 -1.00
C ILE A 5 -14.07 -13.39 -0.16
N ASN A 6 -14.43 -14.59 -0.66
CA ASN A 6 -14.04 -15.84 -0.02
C ASN A 6 -12.57 -16.19 -0.13
N LEU A 7 -11.79 -15.61 -1.07
CA LEU A 7 -10.36 -15.83 -1.15
C LEU A 7 -9.56 -15.15 -0.01
N LEU A 8 -10.03 -14.02 0.49
CA LEU A 8 -9.50 -13.43 1.75
C LEU A 8 -9.91 -14.26 2.99
N LYS A 9 -11.07 -14.95 2.94
CA LYS A 9 -11.46 -15.94 3.95
C LYS A 9 -10.72 -17.28 3.83
N ALA A 10 -10.20 -17.60 2.66
CA ALA A 10 -9.47 -18.84 2.36
C ALA A 10 -7.96 -18.79 2.63
N VAL A 11 -7.45 -17.79 3.32
CA VAL A 11 -6.23 -17.99 4.12
C VAL A 11 -6.62 -19.01 5.18
N PRO A 12 -6.16 -20.27 5.12
CA PRO A 12 -6.59 -21.25 6.10
C PRO A 12 -6.15 -20.77 7.46
N LEU A 13 -7.11 -20.50 8.31
CA LEU A 13 -6.97 -20.31 9.74
C LEU A 13 -6.39 -21.56 10.46
N ASN A 14 -5.98 -22.59 9.70
CA ASN A 14 -5.36 -23.82 10.19
C ASN A 14 -3.83 -23.80 10.23
N VAL A 15 -3.19 -22.67 9.90
CA VAL A 15 -1.82 -22.43 10.40
C VAL A 15 -2.00 -21.80 11.76
N ASN A 16 -1.59 -22.52 12.81
CA ASN A 16 -1.57 -21.97 14.15
C ASN A 16 -0.86 -20.59 14.08
N PRO A 17 -1.49 -19.50 14.52
CA PRO A 17 -0.87 -18.18 14.48
C PRO A 17 0.50 -18.15 15.17
N ALA A 18 0.71 -19.01 16.20
CA ALA A 18 2.00 -19.16 16.85
C ALA A 18 3.06 -19.78 15.93
N ASP A 19 2.73 -20.79 15.13
CA ASP A 19 3.67 -21.42 14.19
C ASP A 19 4.02 -20.46 13.04
N TYR A 20 3.10 -19.60 12.66
CA TYR A 20 3.35 -18.55 11.68
C TYR A 20 4.27 -17.46 12.23
N LEU A 21 4.05 -17.02 13.45
CA LEU A 21 4.89 -16.05 14.16
C LEU A 21 6.28 -16.61 14.49
N ASP A 22 6.39 -17.87 14.87
CA ASP A 22 7.68 -18.53 15.16
C ASP A 22 8.49 -18.79 13.89
N ASN A 23 7.86 -19.16 12.79
CA ASN A 23 8.52 -19.23 11.47
C ASN A 23 8.95 -17.85 10.96
N GLN A 24 8.18 -16.81 11.22
CA GLN A 24 8.57 -15.43 10.94
C GLN A 24 9.76 -15.00 11.79
N LYS A 25 9.74 -15.26 13.10
CA LYS A 25 10.87 -14.95 13.99
C LYS A 25 12.16 -15.63 13.56
N GLN A 26 12.14 -16.91 13.16
CA GLN A 26 13.32 -17.61 12.65
C GLN A 26 13.85 -17.02 11.33
N LEU A 27 12.97 -16.55 10.45
CA LEU A 27 13.35 -15.82 9.22
C LEU A 27 13.98 -14.45 9.55
N PHE A 28 13.48 -13.77 10.58
CA PHE A 28 14.01 -12.48 11.04
C PHE A 28 15.39 -12.60 11.73
N GLU A 29 15.69 -13.71 12.40
CA GLU A 29 17.00 -13.93 13.06
C GLU A 29 18.16 -14.09 12.07
N THR A 30 17.88 -14.41 10.80
CA THR A 30 18.90 -14.64 9.76
C THR A 30 19.14 -13.46 8.82
N ILE A 31 18.32 -12.41 8.91
CA ILE A 31 18.39 -11.22 8.03
C ILE A 31 18.56 -9.99 8.94
N PRO A 32 19.41 -9.01 8.61
CA PRO A 32 19.51 -7.77 9.36
C PRO A 32 18.26 -6.90 9.10
N VAL A 33 17.11 -7.38 9.56
CA VAL A 33 15.83 -6.67 9.56
C VAL A 33 15.67 -6.06 10.93
N PHE A 34 15.03 -4.91 11.03
CA PHE A 34 14.70 -4.27 12.29
C PHE A 34 13.84 -5.19 13.17
N PRO A 35 13.98 -5.15 14.50
CA PRO A 35 13.17 -5.98 15.39
C PRO A 35 11.68 -5.77 15.15
N PHE A 36 10.90 -6.85 15.25
CA PHE A 36 9.45 -6.78 15.27
C PHE A 36 8.96 -5.89 16.42
N LEU A 37 7.92 -5.09 16.17
CA LEU A 37 7.30 -4.22 17.16
C LEU A 37 5.95 -4.80 17.61
N ASP A 38 5.78 -5.02 18.89
CA ASP A 38 4.49 -5.37 19.47
C ASP A 38 3.67 -4.11 19.83
N GLU A 39 2.38 -4.32 20.06
CA GLU A 39 1.44 -3.25 20.41
C GLU A 39 1.86 -2.52 21.69
N GLN A 40 2.38 -3.22 22.69
CA GLN A 40 2.79 -2.62 23.95
C GLN A 40 3.97 -1.65 23.76
N THR A 41 4.95 -2.03 22.96
CA THR A 41 6.08 -1.16 22.60
C THR A 41 5.59 0.09 21.90
N ILE A 42 4.65 -0.04 20.96
CA ILE A 42 4.06 1.10 20.25
C ILE A 42 3.25 2.01 21.16
N LEU A 43 2.47 1.46 22.10
CA LEU A 43 1.74 2.27 23.08
C LEU A 43 2.70 3.09 23.94
N MET A 44 3.79 2.50 24.42
CA MET A 44 4.83 3.22 25.21
C MET A 44 5.48 4.34 24.38
N GLU A 45 5.76 4.08 23.10
CA GLU A 45 6.32 5.09 22.19
C GLU A 45 5.35 6.25 21.98
N ILE A 46 4.07 5.95 21.69
CA ILE A 46 3.02 6.95 21.52
C ILE A 46 2.85 7.78 22.79
N ASP A 47 2.79 7.15 23.95
CA ASP A 47 2.62 7.86 25.24
C ASP A 47 3.79 8.82 25.52
N SER A 48 4.99 8.49 25.04
CA SER A 48 6.18 9.35 25.23
C SER A 48 6.28 10.48 24.20
N ALA A 49 5.79 10.27 22.98
CA ALA A 49 6.04 11.13 21.83
C ALA A 49 4.86 12.05 21.48
N ILE A 50 3.61 11.67 21.82
CA ILE A 50 2.40 12.34 21.35
C ILE A 50 1.72 13.13 22.46
N ASP A 51 1.50 14.43 22.24
CA ASP A 51 0.60 15.23 23.04
C ASP A 51 -0.85 14.94 22.64
N THR A 52 -1.53 14.13 23.45
CA THR A 52 -2.91 13.69 23.18
C THR A 52 -3.91 14.87 23.17
N VAL A 53 -3.64 15.96 23.89
CA VAL A 53 -4.53 17.14 23.89
C VAL A 53 -4.41 17.87 22.56
N LEU A 54 -3.18 18.14 22.10
CA LEU A 54 -2.94 18.76 20.81
C LEU A 54 -3.44 17.86 19.66
N LEU A 55 -3.20 16.55 19.72
CA LEU A 55 -3.72 15.60 18.72
C LEU A 55 -5.25 15.71 18.58
N LYS A 56 -5.99 15.76 19.69
CA LYS A 56 -7.44 15.91 19.66
C LYS A 56 -7.90 17.24 19.04
N GLU A 57 -7.17 18.33 19.30
CA GLU A 57 -7.46 19.62 18.65
C GLU A 57 -7.19 19.58 17.14
N GLU A 58 -6.10 18.95 16.71
CA GLU A 58 -5.79 18.77 15.29
C GLU A 58 -6.88 17.93 14.59
N ILE A 59 -7.28 16.81 15.16
CA ILE A 59 -8.36 15.95 14.63
C ILE A 59 -9.69 16.70 14.54
N LYS A 60 -10.03 17.52 15.53
CA LYS A 60 -11.24 18.35 15.49
C LYS A 60 -11.21 19.34 14.32
N GLN A 61 -10.06 19.97 14.04
CA GLN A 61 -9.91 20.85 12.88
C GLN A 61 -10.08 20.10 11.56
N ILE A 62 -9.45 18.92 11.45
CA ILE A 62 -9.56 18.06 10.27
C ILE A 62 -11.01 17.60 10.08
N HIS A 63 -11.71 17.23 11.15
CA HIS A 63 -13.12 16.83 11.09
C HIS A 63 -14.01 17.96 10.53
N GLN A 64 -13.81 19.19 10.98
CA GLN A 64 -14.57 20.33 10.45
C GLN A 64 -14.30 20.58 8.96
N ILE A 65 -13.11 20.28 8.47
CA ILE A 65 -12.77 20.31 7.03
C ILE A 65 -13.51 19.19 6.31
N ALA A 66 -13.44 17.97 6.84
CA ALA A 66 -14.07 16.79 6.25
C ALA A 66 -15.60 16.91 6.15
N GLU A 67 -16.25 17.53 7.14
CA GLU A 67 -17.69 17.84 7.07
C GLU A 67 -18.01 18.76 5.88
N ARG A 68 -17.21 19.81 5.66
CA ARG A 68 -17.40 20.74 4.54
C ARG A 68 -17.10 20.14 3.18
N GLU A 69 -16.14 19.22 3.12
CA GLU A 69 -15.70 18.53 1.88
C GLU A 69 -16.49 17.25 1.59
N GLU A 70 -17.43 16.89 2.48
CA GLU A 70 -18.20 15.64 2.40
C GLU A 70 -17.31 14.41 2.31
N SER A 71 -16.19 14.41 3.05
CA SER A 71 -15.20 13.35 3.05
C SER A 71 -15.29 12.41 4.26
N ILE A 72 -16.50 12.20 4.78
CA ILE A 72 -16.78 11.31 5.91
C ILE A 72 -17.34 9.98 5.39
N ILE A 73 -16.82 8.86 5.92
CA ILE A 73 -17.37 7.53 5.67
C ILE A 73 -18.60 7.34 6.58
N GLN A 74 -19.78 7.37 5.99
CA GLN A 74 -21.06 7.51 6.69
C GLN A 74 -21.32 6.46 7.78
N ASP A 75 -20.95 5.20 7.53
CA ASP A 75 -21.30 4.08 8.43
C ASP A 75 -20.50 4.06 9.74
N LYS A 76 -19.38 4.79 9.83
CA LYS A 76 -18.42 4.70 10.94
C LYS A 76 -17.95 6.05 11.48
N ASN A 77 -18.39 7.16 10.89
CA ASN A 77 -17.90 8.50 11.22
C ASN A 77 -16.37 8.66 11.07
N TYR A 78 -15.76 7.87 10.17
CA TYR A 78 -14.35 7.97 9.85
C TYR A 78 -14.11 9.06 8.81
N ILE A 79 -13.01 9.78 8.96
CA ILE A 79 -12.66 10.92 8.13
C ILE A 79 -11.66 10.49 7.05
N ILE A 80 -11.88 10.92 5.81
CA ILE A 80 -10.87 10.89 4.75
C ILE A 80 -10.24 12.27 4.68
N SER A 81 -8.93 12.37 4.81
CA SER A 81 -8.23 13.65 4.77
C SER A 81 -6.93 13.58 3.98
N LEU A 82 -6.61 14.69 3.30
CA LEU A 82 -5.31 14.95 2.68
C LEU A 82 -4.58 15.97 3.55
N VAL A 83 -3.59 15.52 4.30
CA VAL A 83 -2.85 16.31 5.28
C VAL A 83 -1.46 16.64 4.73
N ASP A 84 -1.09 17.91 4.80
CA ASP A 84 0.26 18.37 4.51
C ASP A 84 1.21 18.05 5.66
N TRP A 85 2.44 17.73 5.37
CA TRP A 85 3.46 17.35 6.37
C TRP A 85 3.65 18.36 7.50
N HIS A 86 3.49 19.65 7.23
CA HIS A 86 3.75 20.71 8.19
C HIS A 86 2.50 21.27 8.89
N SER A 87 1.29 20.83 8.50
CA SER A 87 0.05 21.43 8.98
C SER A 87 -0.41 20.94 10.34
N TYR A 88 -0.13 19.66 10.66
CA TYR A 88 -0.65 18.99 11.85
C TYR A 88 0.45 18.13 12.48
N PRO A 89 1.34 18.71 13.31
CA PRO A 89 2.56 18.05 13.76
C PRO A 89 2.32 16.81 14.63
N GLU A 90 1.27 16.77 15.45
CA GLU A 90 1.02 15.60 16.30
C GLU A 90 0.49 14.42 15.49
N ILE A 91 -0.42 14.67 14.54
CA ILE A 91 -0.93 13.59 13.68
C ILE A 91 0.15 13.07 12.72
N ILE A 92 1.04 13.93 12.22
CA ILE A 92 2.18 13.52 11.39
C ILE A 92 3.18 12.70 12.21
N ARG A 93 3.48 13.10 13.45
CA ARG A 93 4.35 12.32 14.34
C ARG A 93 3.74 10.94 14.63
N LEU A 94 2.46 10.89 14.95
CA LEU A 94 1.73 9.62 15.11
C LEU A 94 1.76 8.77 13.85
N LEU A 95 1.56 9.39 12.68
CA LEU A 95 1.63 8.70 11.38
C LEU A 95 2.97 7.99 11.19
N THR A 96 4.10 8.63 11.49
CA THR A 96 5.43 8.03 11.30
C THR A 96 5.66 6.82 12.20
N ILE A 97 5.15 6.85 13.44
CA ILE A 97 5.18 5.72 14.38
C ILE A 97 4.33 4.56 13.86
N ILE A 98 3.09 4.82 13.46
CA ILE A 98 2.16 3.79 12.97
C ILE A 98 2.63 3.19 11.64
N ARG A 99 3.18 3.99 10.73
CA ARG A 99 3.74 3.52 9.45
C ARG A 99 4.93 2.59 9.69
N GLU A 100 5.87 2.99 10.54
CA GLU A 100 7.01 2.14 10.88
C GLU A 100 6.55 0.81 11.50
N TRP A 101 5.60 0.85 12.43
CA TRP A 101 5.02 -0.36 13.00
C TRP A 101 4.41 -1.28 11.93
N ALA A 102 3.60 -0.71 11.04
CA ALA A 102 2.96 -1.46 9.98
C ALA A 102 3.97 -2.10 9.01
N PHE A 103 4.99 -1.36 8.59
CA PHE A 103 5.99 -1.84 7.65
C PHE A 103 6.96 -2.83 8.27
N ARG A 104 7.41 -2.58 9.50
CA ARG A 104 8.32 -3.47 10.22
C ARG A 104 7.68 -4.84 10.47
N ASN A 105 6.39 -4.86 10.75
CA ASN A 105 5.64 -6.10 10.93
C ASN A 105 5.40 -6.89 9.63
N GLU A 106 5.68 -6.29 8.48
CA GLU A 106 5.71 -6.95 7.17
C GLU A 106 7.15 -7.26 6.70
N GLY A 107 8.17 -6.89 7.47
CA GLY A 107 9.59 -7.12 7.15
C GLY A 107 10.25 -6.02 6.32
N GLY A 108 9.64 -4.83 6.32
CA GLY A 108 10.21 -3.59 5.79
C GLY A 108 10.55 -2.59 6.90
N GLY A 109 10.32 -1.32 6.64
CA GLY A 109 10.57 -0.22 7.58
C GLY A 109 11.96 0.38 7.43
N VAL A 110 12.21 1.45 8.18
CA VAL A 110 13.46 2.22 8.15
C VAL A 110 14.27 2.11 9.45
N GLY A 111 13.70 1.48 10.48
CA GLY A 111 14.36 1.25 11.78
C GLY A 111 14.16 2.37 12.80
N ASP A 112 13.48 3.43 12.45
CA ASP A 112 13.14 4.59 13.25
C ASP A 112 11.73 5.06 12.84
N TYR A 113 11.32 6.28 13.16
CA TYR A 113 10.08 6.85 12.63
C TYR A 113 10.10 6.85 11.10
N ASP A 114 9.08 6.26 10.46
CA ASP A 114 9.06 6.14 9.00
C ASP A 114 8.86 7.50 8.34
N THR A 115 9.97 8.11 7.94
CA THR A 115 10.05 9.36 7.20
C THR A 115 11.18 9.30 6.17
N ASP A 116 11.06 10.05 5.10
CA ASP A 116 12.10 10.26 4.11
C ASP A 116 12.05 11.71 3.57
N GLU A 117 13.00 12.07 2.69
CA GLU A 117 13.13 13.41 2.11
C GLU A 117 11.90 13.84 1.30
N PHE A 118 11.11 12.90 0.80
CA PHE A 118 9.93 13.20 0.00
C PHE A 118 8.72 13.61 0.84
N ASP A 119 8.63 13.19 2.10
CA ASP A 119 7.48 13.49 2.95
C ASP A 119 7.29 15.01 3.15
N ALA A 120 8.38 15.78 3.17
CA ALA A 120 8.36 17.24 3.37
C ALA A 120 8.22 18.06 2.07
N LEU A 121 8.08 17.43 0.90
CA LEU A 121 7.86 18.15 -0.35
C LEU A 121 6.52 18.90 -0.32
N PRO A 122 6.44 20.14 -0.83
CA PRO A 122 5.21 20.95 -0.82
C PRO A 122 4.03 20.28 -1.54
N GLU A 123 4.32 19.48 -2.57
CA GLU A 123 3.32 18.77 -3.38
C GLU A 123 2.90 17.43 -2.75
N MET A 124 3.65 16.95 -1.74
CA MET A 124 3.37 15.71 -1.06
C MET A 124 2.32 15.88 0.02
N LYS A 125 1.34 15.00 0.03
CA LYS A 125 0.31 14.92 1.06
C LYS A 125 0.22 13.51 1.64
N GLN A 126 -0.38 13.42 2.81
CA GLN A 126 -0.72 12.15 3.44
C GLN A 126 -2.24 11.95 3.31
N LEU A 127 -2.65 11.01 2.46
CA LEU A 127 -4.03 10.53 2.46
C LEU A 127 -4.21 9.65 3.68
N MET A 128 -5.04 10.05 4.61
CA MET A 128 -5.29 9.31 5.84
C MET A 128 -6.78 9.01 6.01
N ILE A 129 -7.06 7.83 6.53
CA ILE A 129 -8.36 7.47 7.07
C ILE A 129 -8.24 7.55 8.58
N LEU A 130 -9.02 8.46 9.18
CA LEU A 130 -8.92 8.81 10.59
C LEU A 130 -10.20 8.43 11.34
N ASN A 131 -10.02 7.93 12.55
CA ASN A 131 -11.08 7.80 13.54
C ASN A 131 -11.08 9.05 14.42
N SER A 132 -12.14 9.85 14.35
CA SER A 132 -12.26 11.06 15.18
C SER A 132 -12.71 10.78 16.62
N ASP A 133 -13.27 9.60 16.87
CA ASP A 133 -13.83 9.20 18.18
C ASP A 133 -12.90 8.23 18.93
N PHE A 134 -11.57 8.42 18.78
CA PHE A 134 -10.60 7.55 19.42
C PHE A 134 -10.49 7.82 20.93
N GLU A 135 -10.38 6.73 21.70
CA GLU A 135 -10.07 6.78 23.13
C GLU A 135 -8.56 6.84 23.38
N ASN A 136 -7.82 6.06 22.60
CA ASN A 136 -6.35 6.00 22.65
C ASN A 136 -5.74 6.44 21.29
N PRO A 137 -4.67 7.25 21.27
CA PRO A 137 -4.04 7.72 20.03
C PRO A 137 -3.71 6.64 19.01
N ILE A 138 -3.39 5.40 19.42
CA ILE A 138 -3.16 4.26 18.52
C ILE A 138 -4.35 3.99 17.59
N GLN A 139 -5.57 4.37 17.98
CA GLN A 139 -6.80 4.20 17.23
C GLN A 139 -7.08 5.36 16.25
N CYS A 140 -6.33 6.45 16.34
CA CYS A 140 -6.61 7.66 15.58
C CYS A 140 -6.45 7.44 14.06
N ILE A 141 -5.41 6.74 13.62
CA ILE A 141 -5.12 6.48 12.21
C ILE A 141 -5.47 5.04 11.87
N ILE A 142 -6.38 4.85 10.90
CA ILE A 142 -6.79 3.51 10.43
C ILE A 142 -5.84 2.99 9.36
N GLY A 143 -5.43 3.86 8.44
CA GLY A 143 -4.52 3.55 7.36
C GLY A 143 -4.42 4.70 6.37
N GLY A 144 -3.67 4.53 5.31
CA GLY A 144 -3.52 5.57 4.34
C GLY A 144 -2.45 5.34 3.28
N TYR A 145 -2.15 6.40 2.57
CA TYR A 145 -1.14 6.47 1.53
C TYR A 145 -0.37 7.79 1.60
N ARG A 146 0.88 7.78 1.19
CA ARG A 146 1.53 8.99 0.69
C ARG A 146 0.98 9.27 -0.71
N TYR A 147 0.65 10.52 -0.98
CA TYR A 147 -0.10 10.97 -2.14
C TYR A 147 0.58 12.16 -2.79
N MET A 148 0.77 12.10 -4.11
CA MET A 148 1.31 13.22 -4.88
C MET A 148 0.60 13.34 -6.22
N GLU A 149 0.13 14.54 -6.54
CA GLU A 149 -0.38 14.88 -7.86
C GLU A 149 0.77 15.33 -8.77
N HIS A 150 0.92 14.65 -9.91
CA HIS A 150 1.96 15.00 -10.85
C HIS A 150 1.49 15.95 -11.94
N THR A 151 2.33 16.95 -12.19
CA THR A 151 2.33 17.78 -13.40
C THR A 151 3.38 17.26 -14.37
N ALA A 152 3.37 17.75 -15.61
CA ALA A 152 4.29 17.30 -16.66
C ALA A 152 5.80 17.37 -16.27
N THR A 153 6.16 18.22 -15.31
CA THR A 153 7.57 18.45 -14.90
C THR A 153 7.91 17.88 -13.54
N SER A 154 6.95 17.31 -12.78
CA SER A 154 7.17 16.90 -11.39
C SER A 154 7.53 15.43 -11.21
N TYR A 155 7.39 14.59 -12.24
CA TYR A 155 7.59 13.13 -12.13
C TYR A 155 8.97 12.73 -11.60
N GLN A 156 10.03 13.44 -11.99
CA GLN A 156 11.39 13.17 -11.53
C GLN A 156 11.62 13.56 -10.06
N ASN A 157 10.77 14.40 -9.49
CA ASN A 157 10.90 14.88 -8.13
C ASN A 157 10.18 14.01 -7.08
N GLY A 158 9.33 13.08 -7.53
CA GLY A 158 8.61 12.16 -6.64
C GLY A 158 9.41 10.91 -6.28
N PRO A 159 8.95 10.14 -5.29
CA PRO A 159 9.61 8.89 -4.86
C PRO A 159 9.79 7.84 -5.95
N ILE A 160 8.90 7.81 -6.94
CA ILE A 160 9.04 6.92 -8.10
C ILE A 160 10.17 7.40 -9.01
N GLY A 161 10.30 8.71 -9.22
CA GLY A 161 11.33 9.30 -10.06
C GLY A 161 12.76 9.05 -9.60
N ALA A 162 12.97 8.71 -8.33
CA ALA A 162 14.27 8.31 -7.81
C ALA A 162 14.79 6.98 -8.41
N HIS A 163 13.89 6.13 -8.95
CA HIS A 163 14.21 4.76 -9.40
C HIS A 163 13.71 4.43 -10.80
N PHE A 164 12.79 5.24 -11.34
CA PHE A 164 12.17 5.00 -12.64
C PHE A 164 12.36 6.21 -13.55
N GLU A 165 12.48 5.92 -14.84
CA GLU A 165 12.50 6.91 -15.89
C GLU A 165 11.13 6.97 -16.58
N PHE A 166 10.81 8.14 -17.11
CA PHE A 166 9.50 8.44 -17.72
C PHE A 166 9.68 8.91 -19.17
N SER A 167 8.87 8.37 -20.07
CA SER A 167 8.79 8.91 -21.43
C SER A 167 8.12 10.29 -21.44
N GLU A 168 8.36 11.04 -22.49
CA GLU A 168 7.64 12.30 -22.73
C GLU A 168 6.12 12.09 -22.83
N ASN A 169 5.69 10.95 -23.36
CA ASN A 169 4.27 10.61 -23.48
C ASN A 169 3.60 10.40 -22.11
N TRP A 170 4.29 9.72 -21.17
CA TRP A 170 3.82 9.59 -19.79
C TRP A 170 3.73 10.94 -19.11
N SER A 171 4.77 11.76 -19.21
CA SER A 171 4.86 13.06 -18.55
C SER A 171 3.78 14.05 -19.00
N LYS A 172 3.21 13.88 -20.19
CA LYS A 172 2.08 14.68 -20.66
C LYS A 172 0.73 14.28 -20.05
N GLN A 173 0.66 13.08 -19.44
CA GLN A 173 -0.56 12.60 -18.79
C GLN A 173 -0.51 12.98 -17.29
N LYS A 174 -1.69 13.14 -16.70
CA LYS A 174 -1.81 13.44 -15.28
C LYS A 174 -2.06 12.15 -14.52
N TRP A 175 -1.10 11.70 -13.73
CA TRP A 175 -1.22 10.55 -12.84
C TRP A 175 -1.06 10.97 -11.39
N ILE A 176 -1.62 10.17 -10.50
CA ILE A 176 -1.48 10.32 -9.06
C ILE A 176 -0.51 9.26 -8.57
N GLU A 177 0.60 9.68 -7.96
CA GLU A 177 1.53 8.78 -7.32
C GLU A 177 1.02 8.42 -5.92
N LEU A 178 0.99 7.11 -5.65
CA LEU A 178 0.68 6.54 -4.34
C LEU A 178 1.88 5.77 -3.82
N GLY A 179 2.27 6.04 -2.59
CA GLY A 179 3.35 5.34 -1.91
C GLY A 179 3.01 5.10 -0.44
N ARG A 180 3.88 4.39 0.25
CA ARG A 180 3.75 4.17 1.71
C ARG A 180 2.35 3.70 2.12
N SER A 181 1.72 2.80 1.34
CA SER A 181 0.41 2.26 1.68
C SER A 181 0.49 1.40 2.94
N PHE A 182 -0.39 1.66 3.88
CA PHE A 182 -0.42 0.91 5.14
C PHE A 182 -1.83 0.78 5.69
N ILE A 183 -2.03 -0.26 6.48
CA ILE A 183 -3.13 -0.40 7.44
C ILE A 183 -2.50 -0.46 8.82
N ASN A 184 -2.99 0.32 9.75
CA ASN A 184 -2.58 0.27 11.14
C ASN A 184 -2.76 -1.16 11.69
N PRO A 185 -1.71 -1.80 12.22
CA PRO A 185 -1.78 -3.16 12.75
C PRO A 185 -2.89 -3.34 13.79
N TYR A 186 -3.20 -2.32 14.59
CA TYR A 186 -4.31 -2.34 15.54
C TYR A 186 -5.64 -2.72 14.86
N TYR A 187 -5.98 -2.09 13.72
CA TYR A 187 -7.19 -2.37 12.97
C TYR A 187 -7.06 -3.64 12.11
N LYS A 188 -5.88 -3.90 11.56
CA LYS A 188 -5.62 -5.09 10.76
C LYS A 188 -5.89 -6.38 11.52
N GLU A 189 -5.62 -6.41 12.81
CA GLU A 189 -5.90 -7.56 13.67
C GLU A 189 -7.36 -7.67 14.09
N ARG A 190 -8.04 -6.56 14.34
CA ARG A 190 -9.39 -6.50 14.90
C ARG A 190 -10.48 -6.41 13.83
N GLU A 191 -10.23 -5.62 12.77
CA GLU A 191 -11.19 -5.30 11.69
C GLU A 191 -10.57 -5.60 10.30
N ARG A 192 -9.95 -6.76 10.14
CA ARG A 192 -9.10 -7.09 8.99
C ARG A 192 -9.70 -6.80 7.63
N LYS A 193 -10.99 -7.14 7.43
CA LYS A 193 -11.66 -6.96 6.14
C LYS A 193 -12.08 -5.51 5.94
N GLU A 194 -12.64 -4.93 6.96
CA GLU A 194 -13.19 -3.59 6.97
C GLU A 194 -12.09 -2.54 6.82
N SER A 195 -10.93 -2.72 7.46
CA SER A 195 -9.82 -1.79 7.37
C SER A 195 -9.29 -1.58 5.95
N PHE A 196 -9.31 -2.63 5.12
CA PHE A 196 -8.98 -2.50 3.69
C PHE A 196 -10.08 -1.76 2.91
N ASP A 197 -11.36 -1.94 3.27
CA ASP A 197 -12.46 -1.21 2.64
C ASP A 197 -12.38 0.29 2.96
N TYR A 198 -11.98 0.68 4.17
CA TYR A 198 -11.78 2.09 4.52
C TYR A 198 -10.71 2.77 3.65
N VAL A 199 -9.60 2.08 3.41
CA VAL A 199 -8.56 2.61 2.52
C VAL A 199 -9.05 2.72 1.07
N LEU A 200 -9.91 1.79 0.60
CA LEU A 200 -10.58 1.91 -0.70
C LEU A 200 -11.54 3.11 -0.76
N HIS A 201 -12.19 3.48 0.34
CA HIS A 201 -12.95 4.73 0.42
C HIS A 201 -12.06 5.96 0.20
N GLY A 202 -10.86 5.99 0.75
CA GLY A 202 -9.88 7.05 0.51
C GLY A 202 -9.51 7.16 -0.98
N LEU A 203 -9.21 6.05 -1.64
CA LEU A 203 -8.94 6.04 -3.09
C LEU A 203 -10.19 6.45 -3.89
N GLY A 204 -11.38 5.98 -3.49
CA GLY A 204 -12.65 6.38 -4.11
C GLY A 204 -12.92 7.88 -4.02
N TYR A 205 -12.63 8.49 -2.87
CA TYR A 205 -12.71 9.95 -2.68
C TYR A 205 -11.78 10.69 -3.63
N ILE A 206 -10.50 10.29 -3.70
CA ILE A 206 -9.55 10.90 -4.63
C ILE A 206 -10.02 10.77 -6.08
N TYR A 207 -10.48 9.58 -6.49
CA TYR A 207 -11.04 9.37 -7.83
C TYR A 207 -12.22 10.30 -8.12
N ALA A 208 -13.16 10.45 -7.18
CA ALA A 208 -14.35 11.26 -7.37
C ALA A 208 -14.03 12.76 -7.51
N LYS A 209 -13.07 13.26 -6.71
CA LYS A 209 -12.67 14.69 -6.72
C LYS A 209 -11.69 15.03 -7.85
N ASN A 210 -11.06 14.02 -8.48
CA ASN A 210 -9.99 14.21 -9.45
C ASN A 210 -10.22 13.48 -10.79
N PRO A 211 -11.37 13.65 -11.45
CA PRO A 211 -11.72 12.94 -12.69
C PRO A 211 -10.80 13.26 -13.87
N GLN A 212 -10.01 14.34 -13.79
CA GLN A 212 -9.06 14.77 -14.82
C GLN A 212 -7.76 13.92 -14.82
N TYR A 213 -7.51 13.11 -13.79
CA TYR A 213 -6.34 12.25 -13.71
C TYR A 213 -6.58 10.94 -14.47
N LYS A 214 -5.49 10.38 -14.97
CA LYS A 214 -5.52 9.12 -15.74
C LYS A 214 -5.67 7.90 -14.85
N GLY A 215 -5.10 7.94 -13.65
CA GLY A 215 -5.12 6.81 -12.73
C GLY A 215 -4.13 6.97 -11.60
N TYR A 216 -3.91 5.85 -10.88
CA TYR A 216 -2.90 5.72 -9.85
C TYR A 216 -1.68 4.99 -10.39
N PHE A 217 -0.50 5.38 -9.93
CA PHE A 217 0.73 4.61 -10.13
C PHE A 217 1.56 4.62 -8.84
N GLY A 218 2.46 3.66 -8.71
CA GLY A 218 3.26 3.52 -7.49
C GLY A 218 4.06 2.24 -7.47
N LYS A 219 4.47 1.85 -6.27
CA LYS A 219 5.26 0.63 -6.02
C LYS A 219 4.50 -0.32 -5.11
N VAL A 220 4.61 -1.62 -5.42
CA VAL A 220 4.23 -2.70 -4.51
C VAL A 220 5.51 -3.30 -3.93
N THR A 221 5.60 -3.32 -2.61
CA THR A 221 6.73 -3.90 -1.90
C THR A 221 6.54 -5.40 -1.74
N LEU A 222 7.50 -6.20 -2.23
CA LEU A 222 7.64 -7.60 -1.87
C LEU A 222 8.52 -7.65 -0.63
N TYR A 223 7.90 -7.74 0.53
CA TYR A 223 8.58 -7.75 1.81
C TYR A 223 9.33 -9.05 2.03
N LYS A 224 10.41 -9.00 2.82
CA LYS A 224 11.26 -10.17 3.10
C LYS A 224 10.54 -11.35 3.74
N ILE A 225 9.49 -11.12 4.50
CA ILE A 225 8.64 -12.20 5.06
C ILE A 225 7.89 -12.99 3.97
N TYR A 226 7.74 -12.42 2.78
CA TYR A 226 7.16 -13.05 1.61
C TYR A 226 8.24 -13.50 0.61
N GLU A 227 9.52 -13.25 0.94
CA GLU A 227 10.64 -13.36 0.02
C GLU A 227 11.41 -14.67 0.19
N THR A 228 11.41 -15.46 -0.88
CA THR A 228 12.65 -16.09 -1.30
C THR A 228 13.01 -15.45 -2.63
N GLN A 229 14.29 -15.27 -2.95
CA GLN A 229 14.73 -14.74 -4.26
C GLN A 229 14.00 -15.43 -5.43
N LYS A 230 13.67 -16.70 -5.30
CA LYS A 230 12.91 -17.48 -6.29
C LYS A 230 11.43 -17.05 -6.35
N ALA A 231 10.82 -16.70 -5.23
CA ALA A 231 9.43 -16.25 -5.21
C ALA A 231 9.28 -14.87 -5.83
N ASP A 232 10.22 -13.95 -5.57
CA ASP A 232 10.26 -12.64 -6.22
C ASP A 232 10.42 -12.80 -7.73
N GLN A 233 11.42 -13.58 -8.16
CA GLN A 233 11.64 -13.84 -9.58
C GLN A 233 10.42 -14.48 -10.25
N PHE A 234 9.71 -15.37 -9.55
CA PHE A 234 8.45 -15.95 -10.03
C PHE A 234 7.35 -14.87 -10.11
N PHE A 235 7.15 -14.06 -9.07
CA PHE A 235 6.16 -12.97 -9.11
C PHE A 235 6.45 -11.99 -10.25
N LEU A 236 7.70 -11.59 -10.43
CA LEU A 236 8.10 -10.70 -11.51
C LEU A 236 7.90 -11.33 -12.89
N ALA A 237 8.14 -12.66 -13.03
CA ALA A 237 7.84 -13.36 -14.25
C ALA A 237 6.34 -13.39 -14.57
N VAL A 238 5.48 -13.52 -13.53
CA VAL A 238 4.02 -13.41 -13.71
C VAL A 238 3.65 -11.99 -14.12
N ALA A 239 4.15 -10.97 -13.43
CA ALA A 239 3.86 -9.59 -13.77
C ALA A 239 4.25 -9.25 -15.22
N LYS A 240 5.44 -9.66 -15.66
CA LYS A 240 5.93 -9.46 -17.02
C LYS A 240 5.08 -10.13 -18.09
N ASN A 241 4.55 -11.33 -17.83
CA ASN A 241 3.85 -12.11 -18.85
C ASN A 241 2.33 -11.90 -18.85
N TYR A 242 1.75 -11.45 -17.73
CA TYR A 242 0.30 -11.41 -17.55
C TYR A 242 -0.24 -10.03 -17.22
N PHE A 243 0.60 -9.09 -16.73
CA PHE A 243 0.16 -7.71 -16.57
C PHE A 243 0.36 -6.96 -17.86
N LYS A 244 -0.30 -5.82 -17.99
CA LYS A 244 -0.17 -4.96 -19.15
C LYS A 244 1.22 -4.31 -19.16
N GLU A 245 1.97 -4.50 -20.23
CA GLU A 245 3.24 -3.81 -20.41
C GLU A 245 3.02 -2.29 -20.51
N ASN A 246 3.89 -1.53 -19.84
CA ASN A 246 3.90 -0.10 -19.96
C ASN A 246 5.25 0.38 -20.55
N PRO A 247 5.27 0.76 -21.83
CA PRO A 247 6.51 1.20 -22.47
C PRO A 247 6.93 2.62 -22.08
N ASP A 248 6.07 3.36 -21.38
CA ASP A 248 6.28 4.76 -21.01
C ASP A 248 7.00 4.95 -19.67
N LEU A 249 7.16 3.86 -18.88
CA LEU A 249 7.93 3.81 -17.64
C LEU A 249 8.86 2.61 -17.64
N TRP A 250 10.06 2.78 -17.08
CA TRP A 250 11.03 1.70 -16.89
C TRP A 250 11.97 1.97 -15.72
N VAL A 251 12.48 0.91 -15.13
CA VAL A 251 13.50 1.01 -14.06
C VAL A 251 14.84 1.42 -14.67
N SER A 252 15.56 2.29 -13.98
CA SER A 252 16.94 2.60 -14.32
C SER A 252 17.77 1.31 -14.42
N PRO A 253 18.55 1.12 -15.48
CA PRO A 253 19.23 -0.16 -15.79
C PRO A 253 20.07 -0.73 -14.65
N ASP A 254 20.72 0.16 -13.87
CA ASP A 254 21.66 -0.21 -12.80
C ASP A 254 20.98 -0.78 -11.55
N GLU A 255 19.67 -0.55 -11.39
CA GLU A 255 18.88 -0.97 -10.21
C GLU A 255 17.94 -2.13 -10.50
N LYS A 256 17.78 -2.51 -11.76
CA LYS A 256 16.78 -3.47 -12.21
C LYS A 256 16.97 -4.86 -11.60
N VAL A 257 15.90 -5.37 -10.99
CA VAL A 257 15.79 -6.79 -10.63
C VAL A 257 15.28 -7.57 -11.83
N HIS A 258 15.98 -8.67 -12.16
CA HIS A 258 15.61 -9.50 -13.30
C HIS A 258 14.46 -10.45 -12.96
N GLU A 259 13.53 -10.54 -13.88
CA GLU A 259 12.42 -11.46 -13.83
C GLU A 259 12.92 -12.92 -14.04
N GLY A 260 12.29 -13.86 -13.37
CA GLY A 260 12.50 -15.30 -13.62
C GLY A 260 11.86 -15.76 -14.92
N LYS A 261 11.83 -17.08 -15.10
CA LYS A 261 11.10 -17.73 -16.19
C LYS A 261 10.00 -18.61 -15.62
N LEU A 262 8.84 -18.61 -16.27
CA LEU A 262 7.75 -19.52 -15.96
C LEU A 262 8.02 -20.87 -16.63
N THR A 263 7.73 -21.95 -15.90
CA THR A 263 7.65 -23.29 -16.49
C THR A 263 6.33 -23.43 -17.25
N GLU A 264 6.25 -24.37 -18.20
CA GLU A 264 5.01 -24.68 -18.92
C GLU A 264 3.86 -25.05 -17.97
N GLN A 265 4.17 -25.78 -16.89
CA GLN A 265 3.18 -26.15 -15.87
C GLN A 265 2.66 -24.92 -15.11
N GLN A 266 3.54 -23.98 -14.74
CA GLN A 266 3.14 -22.72 -14.07
C GLN A 266 2.27 -21.89 -15.02
N ALA A 267 2.70 -21.71 -16.26
CA ALA A 267 1.93 -20.98 -17.28
C ALA A 267 0.54 -21.58 -17.48
N SER A 268 0.42 -22.90 -17.63
CA SER A 268 -0.88 -23.59 -17.77
C SER A 268 -1.84 -23.39 -16.59
N ILE A 269 -1.32 -23.13 -15.38
CA ILE A 269 -2.15 -22.82 -14.20
C ILE A 269 -2.59 -21.36 -14.26
N LEU A 270 -1.68 -20.46 -14.61
CA LEU A 270 -1.92 -19.02 -14.68
C LEU A 270 -2.89 -18.64 -15.82
N ASP A 271 -2.79 -19.31 -16.98
CA ASP A 271 -3.67 -19.09 -18.14
C ASP A 271 -5.17 -19.31 -17.84
N ARG A 272 -5.50 -20.05 -16.79
CA ARG A 272 -6.88 -20.28 -16.36
C ARG A 272 -7.44 -19.12 -15.53
N ASP A 273 -6.63 -18.55 -14.68
CA ASP A 273 -6.97 -17.41 -13.80
C ASP A 273 -5.66 -16.93 -13.18
N VAL A 274 -5.18 -15.78 -13.63
CA VAL A 274 -3.85 -15.25 -13.22
C VAL A 274 -3.76 -15.06 -11.71
N PHE A 275 -4.77 -14.45 -11.09
CA PHE A 275 -4.72 -14.16 -9.65
C PHE A 275 -4.79 -15.43 -8.81
N LYS A 276 -5.73 -16.34 -9.11
CA LYS A 276 -5.83 -17.61 -8.40
C LYS A 276 -4.61 -18.50 -8.63
N GLY A 277 -4.09 -18.50 -9.86
CA GLY A 277 -2.87 -19.22 -10.22
C GLY A 277 -1.65 -18.71 -9.46
N LEU A 278 -1.46 -17.39 -9.41
CA LEU A 278 -0.41 -16.73 -8.65
C LEU A 278 -0.50 -17.09 -7.15
N PHE A 279 -1.68 -16.93 -6.55
CA PHE A 279 -1.94 -17.26 -5.16
C PHE A 279 -1.63 -18.75 -4.85
N LEU A 280 -2.12 -19.65 -5.70
CA LEU A 280 -1.92 -21.09 -5.55
C LEU A 280 -0.45 -21.48 -5.61
N LEU A 281 0.29 -20.94 -6.61
CA LEU A 281 1.68 -21.26 -6.86
C LEU A 281 2.60 -20.72 -5.77
N LEU A 282 2.38 -19.46 -5.32
CA LEU A 282 3.11 -18.88 -4.18
C LEU A 282 2.97 -19.75 -2.94
N ARG A 283 1.76 -20.20 -2.61
CA ARG A 283 1.54 -21.06 -1.44
C ARG A 283 2.09 -22.47 -1.60
N LYS A 284 1.87 -23.11 -2.74
CA LYS A 284 2.27 -24.53 -2.94
C LYS A 284 3.77 -24.70 -3.16
N GLN A 285 4.37 -23.83 -3.97
CA GLN A 285 5.77 -23.98 -4.37
C GLN A 285 6.73 -23.22 -3.45
N PHE A 286 6.35 -22.02 -3.02
CA PHE A 286 7.23 -21.14 -2.26
C PHE A 286 6.87 -21.04 -0.78
N LYS A 287 5.72 -21.58 -0.35
CA LYS A 287 5.22 -21.55 1.05
C LYS A 287 4.98 -20.15 1.60
N ILE A 288 4.73 -19.19 0.73
CA ILE A 288 4.43 -17.80 1.07
C ILE A 288 3.01 -17.41 0.62
N ASN A 289 2.50 -16.32 1.18
CA ASN A 289 1.25 -15.72 0.75
C ASN A 289 1.52 -14.63 -0.31
N ILE A 290 0.48 -14.27 -1.07
CA ILE A 290 0.53 -13.06 -1.89
C ILE A 290 0.55 -11.83 -0.99
N VAL A 291 1.29 -10.80 -1.40
CA VAL A 291 1.30 -9.51 -0.71
C VAL A 291 -0.15 -8.97 -0.61
N PRO A 292 -0.62 -8.59 0.59
CA PRO A 292 -2.04 -8.24 0.81
C PRO A 292 -2.58 -7.17 -0.13
N ILE A 293 -1.79 -6.17 -0.46
CA ILE A 293 -2.20 -5.08 -1.36
C ILE A 293 -2.55 -5.57 -2.77
N MET A 294 -1.92 -6.65 -3.26
CA MET A 294 -2.28 -7.25 -4.55
C MET A 294 -3.68 -7.84 -4.55
N ALA A 295 -4.14 -8.37 -3.41
CA ALA A 295 -5.52 -8.83 -3.27
C ALA A 295 -6.51 -7.65 -3.29
N VAL A 296 -6.12 -6.49 -2.74
CA VAL A 296 -6.93 -5.26 -2.82
C VAL A 296 -7.01 -4.78 -4.26
N TYR A 297 -5.89 -4.71 -4.97
CA TYR A 297 -5.84 -4.25 -6.36
C TYR A 297 -6.61 -5.19 -7.31
N ASN A 298 -6.51 -6.51 -7.11
CA ASN A 298 -7.32 -7.46 -7.88
C ASN A 298 -8.84 -7.34 -7.64
N ARG A 299 -9.28 -6.71 -6.54
CA ARG A 299 -10.68 -6.33 -6.35
C ARG A 299 -11.07 -5.10 -7.17
N MET A 300 -10.10 -4.25 -7.51
CA MET A 300 -10.33 -3.01 -8.25
C MET A 300 -10.29 -3.22 -9.75
N VAL A 301 -9.41 -4.09 -10.23
CA VAL A 301 -9.08 -4.25 -11.65
C VAL A 301 -8.59 -5.67 -11.93
N ASP A 302 -8.80 -6.18 -13.17
CA ASP A 302 -8.16 -7.40 -13.62
C ASP A 302 -6.63 -7.21 -13.73
N LEU A 303 -5.85 -8.23 -13.38
CA LEU A 303 -4.39 -8.13 -13.40
C LEU A 303 -3.82 -7.87 -14.81
N ASP A 304 -4.48 -8.34 -15.85
CA ASP A 304 -4.10 -8.11 -17.25
C ASP A 304 -4.30 -6.65 -17.73
N LYS A 305 -5.02 -5.85 -16.94
CA LYS A 305 -5.19 -4.40 -17.15
C LYS A 305 -4.29 -3.57 -16.23
N MET A 306 -3.73 -4.18 -15.19
CA MET A 306 -2.76 -3.54 -14.32
C MET A 306 -1.43 -3.37 -15.07
N HIS A 307 -0.93 -2.16 -15.19
CA HIS A 307 0.35 -1.90 -15.84
C HIS A 307 1.51 -2.35 -14.96
N TYR A 308 2.50 -2.99 -15.57
CA TYR A 308 3.79 -3.33 -14.98
C TYR A 308 4.90 -2.61 -15.72
N PHE A 309 5.84 -2.01 -15.01
CA PHE A 309 6.94 -1.25 -15.60
C PHE A 309 8.32 -1.54 -14.97
N GLY A 310 8.45 -2.71 -14.32
CA GLY A 310 9.72 -3.22 -13.80
C GLY A 310 9.79 -3.28 -12.29
N ALA A 311 10.94 -3.71 -11.78
CA ALA A 311 11.21 -3.84 -10.35
C ALA A 311 12.66 -3.50 -10.03
N PHE A 312 12.90 -2.97 -8.83
CA PHE A 312 14.24 -2.65 -8.33
C PHE A 312 14.43 -3.10 -6.87
N ARG A 313 15.68 -3.09 -6.40
CA ARG A 313 16.02 -3.44 -5.03
C ARG A 313 16.13 -2.19 -4.17
N HIS A 314 15.27 -2.07 -3.14
CA HIS A 314 15.23 -0.91 -2.24
C HIS A 314 15.98 -1.21 -0.94
N LYS A 315 17.30 -0.98 -0.96
CA LYS A 315 18.19 -1.28 0.18
C LYS A 315 17.83 -0.51 1.45
N ALA A 316 17.47 0.76 1.31
CA ALA A 316 17.14 1.63 2.45
C ALA A 316 15.80 1.30 3.12
N PHE A 317 14.94 0.48 2.47
CA PHE A 317 13.64 0.07 2.99
C PHE A 317 13.62 -1.44 3.27
N GLY A 318 14.47 -1.88 4.20
CA GLY A 318 14.58 -3.30 4.57
C GLY A 318 15.15 -4.20 3.47
N ASP A 319 15.86 -3.64 2.47
CA ASP A 319 16.38 -4.37 1.32
C ASP A 319 15.29 -5.20 0.59
N THR A 320 14.14 -4.58 0.33
CA THR A 320 12.96 -5.19 -0.30
C THR A 320 13.01 -5.12 -1.83
N THR A 321 12.21 -5.92 -2.51
CA THR A 321 11.94 -5.79 -3.95
C THR A 321 10.73 -4.91 -4.18
N GLU A 322 10.89 -3.80 -4.89
CA GLU A 322 9.83 -2.86 -5.23
C GLU A 322 9.37 -3.07 -6.67
N VAL A 323 8.08 -3.28 -6.86
CA VAL A 323 7.47 -3.57 -8.16
C VAL A 323 6.65 -2.38 -8.62
N GLY A 324 7.04 -1.78 -9.74
CA GLY A 324 6.33 -0.65 -10.33
C GLY A 324 5.03 -1.08 -11.00
N ILE A 325 3.91 -0.48 -10.59
CA ILE A 325 2.59 -0.73 -11.14
C ILE A 325 1.80 0.55 -11.37
N ALA A 326 0.82 0.51 -12.30
CA ALA A 326 -0.18 1.56 -12.46
C ALA A 326 -1.56 0.96 -12.76
N ILE A 327 -2.60 1.68 -12.33
CA ILE A 327 -4.01 1.33 -12.53
C ILE A 327 -4.71 2.54 -13.14
N ALA A 328 -5.16 2.41 -14.39
CA ALA A 328 -5.93 3.46 -15.03
C ALA A 328 -7.36 3.52 -14.46
N PHE A 329 -7.89 4.73 -14.29
CA PHE A 329 -9.25 4.92 -13.77
C PHE A 329 -10.31 4.25 -14.65
N ASP A 330 -10.10 4.24 -15.97
CA ASP A 330 -11.02 3.60 -16.90
C ASP A 330 -11.14 2.09 -16.67
N ASP A 331 -10.05 1.44 -16.23
CA ASP A 331 -9.97 0.00 -16.03
C ASP A 331 -10.54 -0.47 -14.68
N ILE A 332 -10.79 0.45 -13.73
CA ILE A 332 -11.39 0.11 -12.43
C ILE A 332 -12.84 -0.35 -12.63
N TYR A 333 -13.21 -1.47 -12.02
CA TYR A 333 -14.55 -2.04 -12.11
C TYR A 333 -15.64 -1.04 -11.72
N PRO A 334 -16.74 -0.94 -12.49
CA PRO A 334 -17.85 -0.04 -12.21
C PRO A 334 -18.41 -0.21 -10.78
N ILE A 335 -18.53 -1.45 -10.31
CA ILE A 335 -19.05 -1.77 -8.96
C ILE A 335 -18.16 -1.21 -7.83
N ILE A 336 -16.84 -1.12 -8.07
CA ILE A 336 -15.90 -0.53 -7.10
C ILE A 336 -16.07 0.99 -7.09
N LYS A 337 -16.19 1.61 -8.26
CA LYS A 337 -16.49 3.05 -8.38
C LYS A 337 -17.83 3.39 -7.71
N GLU A 338 -18.84 2.56 -7.92
CA GLU A 338 -20.16 2.73 -7.31
C GLU A 338 -20.07 2.67 -5.78
N LYS A 339 -19.42 1.64 -5.26
CA LYS A 339 -19.34 1.39 -3.81
C LYS A 339 -18.49 2.45 -3.08
N PHE A 340 -17.35 2.84 -3.64
CA PHE A 340 -16.33 3.60 -2.91
C PHE A 340 -16.15 5.05 -3.38
N ALA A 341 -16.73 5.46 -4.51
CA ALA A 341 -16.53 6.78 -5.05
C ALA A 341 -17.83 7.60 -5.21
N ASN A 342 -18.97 6.98 -5.52
CA ASN A 342 -20.17 7.72 -5.86
C ASN A 342 -20.70 8.60 -4.72
N GLN A 343 -20.44 8.26 -3.48
CA GLN A 343 -20.86 9.09 -2.33
C GLN A 343 -20.07 10.40 -2.20
N TYR A 344 -18.96 10.56 -2.93
CA TYR A 344 -18.09 11.74 -2.87
C TYR A 344 -18.16 12.65 -4.12
N LYS A 345 -19.06 12.35 -5.06
CA LYS A 345 -19.23 13.11 -6.32
C LYS A 345 -19.97 14.41 -6.14
#